data_790a092574d4f5c66db956b3977c6401
#
_entry.id   790a092574d4f5c66db956b3977c6401
#
_cell.length_a   1.000
_cell.length_b   1.000
_cell.length_c   1.000
_cell.angle_alpha   90.00
_cell.angle_beta   90.00
_cell.angle_gamma   90.00
#
_symmetry.space_group_name_H-M   'P 1'
#
loop_
_entity.id
_entity.type
_entity.pdbx_description
1 polymer ?
#
loop_
_entity_poly.entity_id
_entity_poly.type
_entity_poly.pdbx_seq_one_letter_code
_entity_poly.pdbx_strand_id
1 'polypeptide(L)'
;MSKAKKKNKSGIATKSGGKNRSPKCAKSKKQAVAFRAAKGGAETEKLTGRIDASSKGFGFLIRDDGGEDLFIPARDMNSALGGDRVVAERTGRSKGAGEARVLEVIERANERVVGTYCRDGNYGFVVADNSRLGTDIFVKNELNGGAENGEKVVVKILSYPPLRRPDGEIIEILGYPDEAGVDVLSIIRAHDLHEKFPLGVIEESERIPDRVTENMLAGRKDYRDELIITIDGDDSRDFDDAVTLSRTKDGLYRLGVHIADVAEYVGRGTKLDKEAYA
;
A
#
# COMPACT_ATOMS: atom_id res chain seq x y z
N MET A 1 66.36 28.07 -29.89
CA MET A 1 66.31 26.61 -30.17
C MET A 1 65.21 26.03 -29.33
N SER A 2 64.03 25.94 -29.88
CA SER A 2 63.28 24.81 -30.45
C SER A 2 63.11 23.61 -29.51
N LYS A 3 61.90 23.38 -29.03
CA LYS A 3 61.03 22.24 -29.42
C LYS A 3 59.77 22.23 -28.66
N ALA A 4 58.66 22.25 -29.40
CA ALA A 4 57.27 22.04 -28.98
C ALA A 4 57.05 20.63 -28.44
N LYS A 5 56.13 20.47 -27.45
CA LYS A 5 55.50 19.20 -27.11
C LYS A 5 53.98 19.36 -26.99
N LYS A 6 53.31 18.49 -27.71
CA LYS A 6 51.92 18.35 -27.97
C LYS A 6 51.08 18.18 -26.69
N LYS A 7 49.92 18.87 -26.66
CA LYS A 7 48.83 18.64 -25.74
C LYS A 7 48.04 17.37 -26.16
N ASN A 8 47.94 16.40 -25.25
CA ASN A 8 46.89 15.37 -25.31
C ASN A 8 45.72 15.82 -24.46
N LYS A 9 44.57 16.07 -25.10
CA LYS A 9 43.27 16.21 -24.44
C LYS A 9 42.64 14.84 -24.38
N SER A 10 42.53 14.24 -23.18
CA SER A 10 41.62 13.13 -22.92
C SER A 10 40.28 13.70 -22.47
N GLY A 11 39.32 13.68 -23.37
CA GLY A 11 37.92 14.02 -23.06
C GLY A 11 37.27 12.91 -22.26
N ILE A 12 36.80 13.22 -21.06
CA ILE A 12 35.94 12.36 -20.29
C ILE A 12 34.52 12.65 -20.78
N ALA A 13 33.95 11.70 -21.52
CA ALA A 13 32.54 11.74 -21.91
C ALA A 13 31.67 11.24 -20.74
N THR A 14 31.01 12.14 -20.06
CA THR A 14 29.91 11.82 -19.14
C THR A 14 28.69 11.37 -19.93
N LYS A 15 28.42 10.09 -19.95
CA LYS A 15 27.13 9.54 -20.40
C LYS A 15 26.12 9.62 -19.25
N SER A 16 25.39 10.71 -19.16
CA SER A 16 24.12 10.80 -18.45
C SER A 16 23.00 10.55 -19.46
N GLY A 17 22.30 9.45 -19.35
CA GLY A 17 21.20 9.12 -20.26
C GLY A 17 20.45 7.89 -19.79
N GLY A 18 20.00 7.90 -18.55
CA GLY A 18 18.95 7.01 -18.07
C GLY A 18 17.61 7.45 -18.65
N LYS A 19 17.21 6.88 -19.78
CA LYS A 19 15.83 7.05 -20.28
C LYS A 19 14.89 6.26 -19.37
N ASN A 20 14.25 6.92 -18.42
CA ASN A 20 13.06 6.43 -17.76
C ASN A 20 12.01 6.19 -18.85
N ARG A 21 11.73 4.92 -19.11
CA ARG A 21 10.65 4.52 -20.02
C ARG A 21 9.36 4.56 -19.22
N SER A 22 8.52 5.55 -19.46
CA SER A 22 7.11 5.53 -19.07
C SER A 22 6.48 4.18 -19.48
N PRO A 23 5.58 3.59 -18.65
CA PRO A 23 4.92 2.35 -19.00
C PRO A 23 4.15 2.54 -20.31
N LYS A 24 4.50 1.76 -21.34
CA LYS A 24 3.81 1.78 -22.64
C LYS A 24 2.42 1.20 -22.44
N CYS A 25 1.38 2.00 -22.61
CA CYS A 25 0.00 1.54 -22.76
C CYS A 25 -0.07 0.50 -23.89
N ALA A 26 -0.20 -0.77 -23.53
CA ALA A 26 -0.29 -1.85 -24.51
C ALA A 26 -1.70 -1.91 -25.08
N LYS A 27 -1.85 -1.76 -26.40
CA LYS A 27 -3.13 -1.92 -27.11
C LYS A 27 -3.67 -3.34 -26.89
N SER A 28 -4.76 -3.49 -26.13
CA SER A 28 -5.36 -4.78 -25.86
C SER A 28 -6.15 -5.30 -27.05
N LYS A 29 -5.85 -6.52 -27.49
CA LYS A 29 -6.62 -7.26 -28.50
C LYS A 29 -7.95 -7.71 -27.91
N LYS A 30 -9.07 -7.37 -28.55
CA LYS A 30 -10.41 -7.88 -28.21
C LYS A 30 -10.44 -9.41 -28.35
N GLN A 31 -10.70 -10.11 -27.26
CA GLN A 31 -11.15 -11.50 -27.30
C GLN A 31 -12.57 -11.59 -26.78
N ALA A 32 -13.51 -11.89 -27.67
CA ALA A 32 -14.86 -12.26 -27.30
C ALA A 32 -14.88 -13.79 -27.05
N VAL A 33 -15.28 -14.20 -25.85
CA VAL A 33 -15.43 -15.62 -25.48
C VAL A 33 -16.90 -15.95 -25.35
N ALA A 34 -17.35 -16.92 -26.14
CA ALA A 34 -18.72 -17.39 -26.15
C ALA A 34 -18.99 -18.35 -24.94
N PHE A 35 -20.11 -18.14 -24.29
CA PHE A 35 -20.57 -18.92 -23.15
C PHE A 35 -21.12 -20.28 -23.60
N ARG A 36 -20.62 -21.37 -23.06
CA ARG A 36 -21.17 -22.72 -23.19
C ARG A 36 -21.59 -23.22 -21.82
N ALA A 37 -22.88 -23.31 -21.56
CA ALA A 37 -23.43 -23.90 -20.34
C ALA A 37 -23.13 -25.41 -20.31
N ALA A 38 -22.43 -25.87 -19.27
CA ALA A 38 -22.19 -27.29 -19.00
C ALA A 38 -23.29 -27.83 -18.08
N LYS A 39 -24.02 -28.85 -18.57
CA LYS A 39 -24.89 -29.70 -17.77
C LYS A 39 -24.08 -30.80 -17.10
N GLY A 40 -24.25 -30.98 -15.79
CA GLY A 40 -23.70 -32.16 -15.10
C GLY A 40 -23.75 -31.96 -13.59
N GLY A 41 -24.80 -32.48 -12.91
CA GLY A 41 -24.93 -32.46 -11.47
C GLY A 41 -24.02 -33.48 -10.81
N ALA A 42 -22.98 -33.01 -10.18
CA ALA A 42 -22.36 -33.58 -8.99
C ALA A 42 -22.34 -32.44 -7.96
N GLU A 43 -22.63 -32.75 -6.72
CA GLU A 43 -22.47 -31.76 -5.63
C GLU A 43 -21.03 -31.28 -5.66
N THR A 44 -20.82 -30.08 -6.23
CA THR A 44 -19.50 -29.50 -6.32
C THR A 44 -19.13 -28.90 -4.96
N GLU A 45 -18.00 -29.29 -4.44
CA GLU A 45 -17.45 -28.78 -3.18
C GLU A 45 -17.29 -27.26 -3.28
N LYS A 46 -18.05 -26.52 -2.44
CA LYS A 46 -17.93 -25.06 -2.33
C LYS A 46 -16.87 -24.73 -1.30
N LEU A 47 -15.99 -23.85 -1.66
CA LEU A 47 -14.82 -23.43 -0.88
C LEU A 47 -14.85 -21.90 -0.74
N THR A 48 -14.35 -21.41 0.39
CA THR A 48 -14.13 -19.98 0.60
C THR A 48 -12.65 -19.67 0.70
N GLY A 49 -12.27 -18.48 0.29
CA GLY A 49 -10.88 -18.04 0.34
C GLY A 49 -10.68 -16.67 -0.31
N ARG A 50 -9.42 -16.24 -0.34
CA ARG A 50 -9.00 -14.98 -0.96
C ARG A 50 -8.38 -15.24 -2.33
N ILE A 51 -8.60 -14.30 -3.24
CA ILE A 51 -8.01 -14.34 -4.58
C ILE A 51 -6.60 -13.73 -4.55
N ASP A 52 -5.60 -14.48 -5.00
CA ASP A 52 -4.31 -13.95 -5.44
C ASP A 52 -4.30 -13.89 -6.97
N ALA A 53 -4.49 -12.69 -7.53
CA ALA A 53 -4.63 -12.52 -8.96
C ALA A 53 -3.31 -12.17 -9.63
N SER A 54 -3.17 -12.61 -10.89
CA SER A 54 -2.06 -12.26 -11.77
C SER A 54 -2.47 -11.18 -12.76
N SER A 55 -1.53 -10.32 -13.14
CA SER A 55 -1.71 -9.35 -14.24
C SER A 55 -2.11 -9.96 -15.59
N LYS A 56 -2.00 -11.29 -15.73
CA LYS A 56 -2.48 -12.06 -16.88
C LYS A 56 -3.96 -12.42 -16.82
N GLY A 57 -4.67 -12.03 -15.74
CA GLY A 57 -6.11 -12.22 -15.55
C GLY A 57 -6.52 -13.56 -14.95
N PHE A 58 -5.61 -14.50 -14.67
CA PHE A 58 -5.87 -15.69 -13.89
C PHE A 58 -5.55 -15.44 -12.41
N GLY A 59 -5.97 -16.31 -11.51
CA GLY A 59 -5.64 -16.22 -10.09
C GLY A 59 -5.52 -17.57 -9.41
N PHE A 60 -5.26 -17.51 -8.11
CA PHE A 60 -5.29 -18.64 -7.19
C PHE A 60 -6.27 -18.35 -6.06
N LEU A 61 -7.01 -19.34 -5.65
CA LEU A 61 -7.80 -19.29 -4.42
C LEU A 61 -6.93 -19.74 -3.26
N ILE A 62 -6.55 -18.82 -2.40
CA ILE A 62 -5.92 -19.10 -1.11
C ILE A 62 -7.04 -19.46 -0.16
N ARG A 63 -7.12 -20.72 0.22
CA ARG A 63 -8.26 -21.27 0.96
C ARG A 63 -8.27 -20.86 2.44
N ASP A 64 -9.43 -20.52 2.97
CA ASP A 64 -9.62 -20.18 4.40
C ASP A 64 -9.40 -21.40 5.33
N ASP A 65 -9.59 -22.62 4.83
CA ASP A 65 -9.41 -23.87 5.60
C ASP A 65 -7.95 -24.41 5.63
N GLY A 66 -7.00 -23.66 5.01
CA GLY A 66 -5.58 -24.04 4.96
C GLY A 66 -5.24 -25.19 4.03
N GLY A 67 -6.17 -25.61 3.16
CA GLY A 67 -5.88 -26.59 2.12
C GLY A 67 -5.01 -26.03 0.99
N GLU A 68 -4.62 -26.90 0.02
CA GLU A 68 -3.85 -26.47 -1.13
C GLU A 68 -4.57 -25.41 -1.96
N ASP A 69 -3.84 -24.41 -2.44
CA ASP A 69 -4.35 -23.35 -3.30
C ASP A 69 -4.90 -23.93 -4.60
N LEU A 70 -5.99 -23.35 -5.09
CA LEU A 70 -6.63 -23.78 -6.32
C LEU A 70 -6.42 -22.78 -7.44
N PHE A 71 -6.02 -23.27 -8.62
CA PHE A 71 -5.88 -22.43 -9.80
C PHE A 71 -7.23 -21.99 -10.35
N ILE A 72 -7.39 -20.70 -10.64
CA ILE A 72 -8.60 -20.13 -11.25
C ILE A 72 -8.23 -19.53 -12.61
N PRO A 73 -8.63 -20.17 -13.72
CA PRO A 73 -8.43 -19.61 -15.05
C PRO A 73 -9.12 -18.26 -15.22
N ALA A 74 -8.61 -17.40 -16.08
CA ALA A 74 -9.17 -16.05 -16.33
C ALA A 74 -10.68 -16.07 -16.67
N ARG A 75 -11.15 -17.09 -17.40
CA ARG A 75 -12.57 -17.28 -17.74
C ARG A 75 -13.46 -17.62 -16.55
N ASP A 76 -12.87 -18.11 -15.46
CA ASP A 76 -13.55 -18.59 -14.26
C ASP A 76 -13.37 -17.63 -13.06
N MET A 77 -12.69 -16.50 -13.26
CA MET A 77 -12.54 -15.42 -12.27
C MET A 77 -13.84 -14.66 -12.01
N ASN A 78 -14.83 -14.76 -12.91
CA ASN A 78 -16.09 -13.99 -12.83
C ASN A 78 -15.82 -12.48 -12.73
N SER A 79 -16.23 -11.84 -11.62
CA SER A 79 -15.98 -10.43 -11.33
C SER A 79 -14.95 -10.22 -10.21
N ALA A 80 -14.26 -11.31 -9.78
CA ALA A 80 -13.31 -11.23 -8.70
C ALA A 80 -12.02 -10.53 -9.12
N LEU A 81 -11.49 -9.74 -8.20
CA LEU A 81 -10.21 -9.05 -8.27
C LEU A 81 -9.25 -9.63 -7.22
N GLY A 82 -7.99 -9.30 -7.34
CA GLY A 82 -6.99 -9.70 -6.34
C GLY A 82 -7.31 -9.14 -4.96
N GLY A 83 -7.20 -9.98 -3.95
CA GLY A 83 -7.54 -9.67 -2.57
C GLY A 83 -9.00 -9.95 -2.18
N ASP A 84 -9.93 -10.04 -3.15
CA ASP A 84 -11.34 -10.31 -2.88
C ASP A 84 -11.53 -11.64 -2.15
N ARG A 85 -12.47 -11.68 -1.20
CA ARG A 85 -12.90 -12.92 -0.57
C ARG A 85 -14.09 -13.48 -1.34
N VAL A 86 -14.01 -14.75 -1.72
CA VAL A 86 -14.96 -15.36 -2.65
C VAL A 86 -15.46 -16.72 -2.16
N VAL A 87 -16.63 -17.12 -2.71
CA VAL A 87 -17.06 -18.52 -2.80
C VAL A 87 -16.67 -19.04 -4.17
N ALA A 88 -15.97 -20.16 -4.19
CA ALA A 88 -15.58 -20.84 -5.41
C ALA A 88 -16.03 -22.32 -5.37
N GLU A 89 -16.18 -22.94 -6.53
CA GLU A 89 -16.39 -24.38 -6.66
C GLU A 89 -15.21 -25.04 -7.35
N ARG A 90 -14.87 -26.25 -6.94
CA ARG A 90 -13.85 -27.07 -7.59
C ARG A 90 -14.38 -27.59 -8.93
N THR A 91 -13.66 -27.33 -10.03
CA THR A 91 -14.15 -27.61 -11.40
C THR A 91 -13.42 -28.71 -12.12
N GLY A 92 -12.36 -29.30 -11.68
CA GLY A 92 -11.64 -30.23 -12.51
C GLY A 92 -10.76 -31.23 -11.79
N ARG A 93 -10.47 -32.31 -12.52
CA ARG A 93 -9.41 -33.26 -12.21
C ARG A 93 -8.14 -32.83 -12.95
N SER A 94 -7.52 -31.76 -12.52
CA SER A 94 -6.19 -31.44 -13.00
C SER A 94 -5.17 -32.37 -12.36
N LYS A 95 -4.15 -32.81 -13.13
CA LYS A 95 -2.98 -33.48 -12.58
C LYS A 95 -2.13 -32.39 -11.89
N GLY A 96 -2.38 -32.13 -10.59
CA GLY A 96 -1.72 -31.09 -9.80
C GLY A 96 -2.71 -30.37 -8.86
N ALA A 97 -2.36 -29.20 -8.40
CA ALA A 97 -3.26 -28.31 -7.65
C ALA A 97 -4.58 -28.16 -8.43
N GLY A 98 -5.73 -28.45 -7.79
CA GLY A 98 -7.03 -28.48 -8.46
C GLY A 98 -7.38 -27.15 -9.11
N GLU A 99 -8.35 -27.17 -10.03
CA GLU A 99 -8.95 -25.96 -10.62
C GLU A 99 -10.23 -25.59 -9.90
N ALA A 100 -10.50 -24.29 -9.80
CA ALA A 100 -11.74 -23.75 -9.25
C ALA A 100 -12.33 -22.66 -10.14
N ARG A 101 -13.61 -22.36 -9.91
CA ARG A 101 -14.35 -21.27 -10.53
C ARG A 101 -15.00 -20.39 -9.44
N VAL A 102 -14.89 -19.09 -9.55
CA VAL A 102 -15.56 -18.15 -8.66
C VAL A 102 -17.07 -18.17 -8.93
N LEU A 103 -17.85 -18.42 -7.90
CA LEU A 103 -19.30 -18.34 -7.93
C LEU A 103 -19.79 -16.95 -7.52
N GLU A 104 -19.23 -16.42 -6.42
CA GLU A 104 -19.68 -15.20 -5.79
C GLU A 104 -18.51 -14.50 -5.08
N VAL A 105 -18.53 -13.18 -5.05
CA VAL A 105 -17.63 -12.36 -4.24
C VAL A 105 -18.35 -11.97 -2.97
N ILE A 106 -17.82 -12.40 -1.82
CA ILE A 106 -18.39 -12.16 -0.49
C ILE A 106 -17.98 -10.78 0.00
N GLU A 107 -16.70 -10.43 -0.21
CA GLU A 107 -16.09 -9.19 0.30
C GLU A 107 -15.15 -8.63 -0.75
N ARG A 108 -15.28 -7.33 -1.03
CA ARG A 108 -14.38 -6.59 -1.91
C ARG A 108 -13.18 -6.09 -1.13
N ALA A 109 -11.98 -6.39 -1.63
CA ALA A 109 -10.75 -5.90 -1.03
C ALA A 109 -10.38 -4.49 -1.52
N ASN A 110 -10.85 -4.12 -2.70
CA ASN A 110 -10.44 -2.86 -3.35
C ASN A 110 -11.67 -2.09 -3.81
N GLU A 111 -12.03 -1.02 -3.10
CA GLU A 111 -13.02 -0.04 -3.54
C GLU A 111 -12.36 1.13 -4.25
N ARG A 112 -11.12 1.44 -3.86
CA ARG A 112 -10.27 2.48 -4.45
C ARG A 112 -8.97 1.85 -4.90
N VAL A 113 -8.43 2.35 -5.99
CA VAL A 113 -7.18 1.85 -6.56
C VAL A 113 -6.34 3.02 -7.02
N VAL A 114 -5.05 2.98 -6.69
CA VAL A 114 -4.05 3.90 -7.22
C VAL A 114 -3.44 3.31 -8.47
N GLY A 115 -3.24 4.14 -9.48
CA GLY A 115 -2.64 3.71 -10.73
C GLY A 115 -2.33 4.87 -11.67
N THR A 116 -1.89 4.51 -12.87
CA THR A 116 -1.58 5.48 -13.93
C THR A 116 -2.70 5.54 -14.95
N TYR A 117 -3.22 6.74 -15.19
CA TYR A 117 -4.25 6.95 -16.19
C TYR A 117 -3.67 6.89 -17.61
N CYS A 118 -4.28 6.08 -18.45
CA CYS A 118 -3.93 5.92 -19.86
C CYS A 118 -5.15 6.26 -20.72
N ARG A 119 -5.06 7.33 -21.53
CA ARG A 119 -6.13 7.77 -22.42
C ARG A 119 -6.09 7.01 -23.74
N ASP A 120 -7.25 6.55 -24.22
CA ASP A 120 -7.42 5.91 -25.53
C ASP A 120 -8.68 6.46 -26.23
N GLY A 121 -8.52 7.56 -26.98
CA GLY A 121 -9.63 8.22 -27.69
C GLY A 121 -10.68 8.81 -26.74
N ASN A 122 -11.91 8.25 -26.77
CA ASN A 122 -13.06 8.72 -25.99
C ASN A 122 -13.23 7.99 -24.62
N TYR A 123 -12.25 7.21 -24.21
CA TYR A 123 -12.22 6.52 -22.91
C TYR A 123 -10.78 6.41 -22.42
N GLY A 124 -10.61 5.93 -21.23
CA GLY A 124 -9.31 5.64 -20.66
C GLY A 124 -9.31 4.40 -19.81
N PHE A 125 -8.13 4.08 -19.31
CA PHE A 125 -7.90 3.00 -18.36
C PHE A 125 -6.99 3.51 -17.25
N VAL A 126 -7.21 3.02 -16.04
CA VAL A 126 -6.23 3.14 -14.97
C VAL A 126 -5.50 1.81 -14.85
N VAL A 127 -4.21 1.85 -15.15
CA VAL A 127 -3.29 0.73 -14.93
C VAL A 127 -2.90 0.75 -13.47
N ALA A 128 -3.41 -0.21 -12.69
CA ALA A 128 -3.17 -0.28 -11.27
C ALA A 128 -1.68 -0.45 -10.92
N ASP A 129 -1.19 0.22 -9.89
CA ASP A 129 0.17 0.05 -9.39
C ASP A 129 0.34 -1.31 -8.74
N ASN A 130 -0.69 -1.80 -8.07
CA ASN A 130 -0.73 -3.16 -7.56
C ASN A 130 -1.05 -4.15 -8.69
N SER A 131 -0.02 -4.79 -9.23
CA SER A 131 -0.16 -5.81 -10.29
C SER A 131 -1.00 -7.02 -9.89
N ARG A 132 -1.19 -7.26 -8.58
CA ARG A 132 -2.04 -8.33 -8.05
C ARG A 132 -3.54 -8.02 -8.11
N LEU A 133 -3.93 -6.80 -8.51
CA LEU A 133 -5.34 -6.52 -8.82
C LEU A 133 -5.86 -7.41 -9.96
N GLY A 134 -4.99 -7.75 -10.91
CA GLY A 134 -5.26 -8.69 -12.00
C GLY A 134 -5.88 -8.07 -13.26
N THR A 135 -6.28 -6.81 -13.23
CA THR A 135 -6.87 -6.12 -14.38
C THR A 135 -6.73 -4.61 -14.28
N ASP A 136 -6.83 -3.91 -15.43
CA ASP A 136 -6.96 -2.45 -15.47
C ASP A 136 -8.42 -2.05 -15.21
N ILE A 137 -8.64 -0.81 -14.79
CA ILE A 137 -9.96 -0.25 -14.54
C ILE A 137 -10.35 0.64 -15.72
N PHE A 138 -11.53 0.41 -16.28
CA PHE A 138 -12.07 1.21 -17.38
C PHE A 138 -12.67 2.51 -16.83
N VAL A 139 -12.34 3.64 -17.47
CA VAL A 139 -12.84 4.96 -17.10
C VAL A 139 -13.46 5.63 -18.32
N LYS A 140 -14.74 6.00 -18.21
CA LYS A 140 -15.42 6.80 -19.24
C LYS A 140 -14.87 8.23 -19.21
N ASN A 141 -14.94 8.90 -20.35
CA ASN A 141 -14.40 10.26 -20.47
C ASN A 141 -15.07 11.27 -19.52
N GLU A 142 -16.37 11.08 -19.25
CA GLU A 142 -17.14 11.91 -18.33
C GLU A 142 -16.75 11.71 -16.85
N LEU A 143 -16.04 10.59 -16.55
CA LEU A 143 -15.65 10.17 -15.19
C LEU A 143 -14.12 10.23 -14.99
N ASN A 144 -13.40 10.88 -15.91
CA ASN A 144 -11.95 10.98 -15.82
C ASN A 144 -11.45 12.09 -14.88
N GLY A 145 -12.36 12.91 -14.31
CA GLY A 145 -12.01 13.98 -13.38
C GLY A 145 -11.07 15.07 -13.95
N GLY A 146 -10.88 15.11 -15.27
CA GLY A 146 -9.93 16.00 -15.92
C GLY A 146 -8.50 15.47 -16.00
N ALA A 147 -8.27 14.20 -15.62
CA ALA A 147 -6.94 13.59 -15.66
C ALA A 147 -6.33 13.56 -17.07
N GLU A 148 -5.05 13.82 -17.14
CA GLU A 148 -4.25 13.75 -18.35
C GLU A 148 -3.52 12.40 -18.47
N ASN A 149 -3.14 12.07 -19.70
CA ASN A 149 -2.47 10.80 -19.97
C ASN A 149 -1.11 10.70 -19.29
N GLY A 150 -0.93 9.72 -18.45
CA GLY A 150 0.32 9.44 -17.72
C GLY A 150 0.31 9.90 -16.26
N GLU A 151 -0.72 10.61 -15.82
CA GLU A 151 -0.86 11.01 -14.42
C GLU A 151 -1.18 9.83 -13.50
N LYS A 152 -0.67 9.90 -12.28
CA LYS A 152 -1.08 9.09 -11.14
C LYS A 152 -2.42 9.56 -10.64
N VAL A 153 -3.32 8.63 -10.42
CA VAL A 153 -4.70 8.91 -10.02
C VAL A 153 -5.18 7.92 -8.96
N VAL A 154 -6.18 8.34 -8.19
CA VAL A 154 -7.00 7.44 -7.40
C VAL A 154 -8.31 7.23 -8.14
N VAL A 155 -8.65 5.99 -8.43
CA VAL A 155 -9.90 5.61 -9.07
C VAL A 155 -10.78 4.85 -8.09
N LYS A 156 -12.04 5.26 -7.98
CA LYS A 156 -13.09 4.52 -7.26
C LYS A 156 -13.75 3.54 -8.23
N ILE A 157 -13.87 2.27 -7.83
CA ILE A 157 -14.56 1.28 -8.64
C ILE A 157 -16.08 1.44 -8.44
N LEU A 158 -16.80 1.62 -9.55
CA LEU A 158 -18.25 1.82 -9.55
C LEU A 158 -19.00 0.53 -9.85
N SER A 159 -18.45 -0.36 -10.69
CA SER A 159 -19.07 -1.62 -11.04
C SER A 159 -18.06 -2.71 -11.35
N TYR A 160 -18.47 -3.95 -11.15
CA TYR A 160 -17.67 -5.17 -11.32
C TYR A 160 -18.35 -6.13 -12.31
N PRO A 161 -18.41 -5.80 -13.60
CA PRO A 161 -19.09 -6.65 -14.57
C PRO A 161 -18.33 -7.98 -14.76
N PRO A 162 -19.06 -9.12 -14.81
CA PRO A 162 -18.43 -10.42 -15.02
C PRO A 162 -17.61 -10.47 -16.30
N LEU A 163 -16.39 -11.00 -16.23
CA LEU A 163 -15.48 -11.21 -17.37
C LEU A 163 -15.14 -9.94 -18.18
N ARG A 164 -15.33 -8.78 -17.59
CA ARG A 164 -14.95 -7.48 -18.14
C ARG A 164 -14.12 -6.71 -17.13
N ARG A 165 -13.46 -5.66 -17.60
CA ARG A 165 -12.78 -4.72 -16.71
C ARG A 165 -13.81 -4.01 -15.83
N PRO A 166 -13.50 -3.76 -14.55
CA PRO A 166 -14.30 -2.91 -13.69
C PRO A 166 -14.46 -1.52 -14.31
N ASP A 167 -15.62 -0.90 -14.10
CA ASP A 167 -15.82 0.51 -14.43
C ASP A 167 -15.45 1.35 -13.21
N GLY A 168 -14.76 2.46 -13.41
CA GLY A 168 -14.32 3.37 -12.35
C GLY A 168 -14.49 4.84 -12.69
N GLU A 169 -14.37 5.66 -11.65
CA GLU A 169 -14.36 7.11 -11.68
C GLU A 169 -13.07 7.61 -11.03
N ILE A 170 -12.35 8.49 -11.68
CA ILE A 170 -11.19 9.15 -11.08
C ILE A 170 -11.70 10.18 -10.06
N ILE A 171 -11.35 9.96 -8.79
CA ILE A 171 -11.76 10.80 -7.67
C ILE A 171 -10.65 11.75 -7.19
N GLU A 172 -9.39 11.47 -7.55
CA GLU A 172 -8.24 12.30 -7.19
C GLU A 172 -7.14 12.16 -8.25
N ILE A 173 -6.52 13.29 -8.62
CA ILE A 173 -5.32 13.34 -9.46
C ILE A 173 -4.14 13.64 -8.55
N LEU A 174 -3.11 12.79 -8.59
CA LEU A 174 -1.95 12.92 -7.72
C LEU A 174 -0.79 13.67 -8.38
N GLY A 175 -0.77 13.74 -9.72
CA GLY A 175 0.27 14.36 -10.53
C GLY A 175 1.04 13.37 -11.38
N TYR A 176 2.12 13.82 -12.02
CA TYR A 176 2.98 12.93 -12.81
C TYR A 176 3.95 12.13 -11.93
N PRO A 177 4.31 10.90 -12.32
CA PRO A 177 5.16 10.01 -11.51
C PRO A 177 6.56 10.55 -11.17
N ASP A 178 7.04 11.54 -11.94
CA ASP A 178 8.34 12.19 -11.77
C ASP A 178 8.26 13.51 -10.98
N GLU A 179 7.09 13.94 -10.59
CA GLU A 179 6.88 15.08 -9.70
C GLU A 179 7.21 14.72 -8.26
N ALA A 180 7.82 15.66 -7.54
CA ALA A 180 8.24 15.45 -6.16
C ALA A 180 7.04 15.18 -5.24
N GLY A 181 7.07 14.06 -4.52
CA GLY A 181 6.07 13.68 -3.52
C GLY A 181 4.91 12.86 -4.06
N VAL A 182 4.75 12.72 -5.38
CA VAL A 182 3.67 11.90 -5.99
C VAL A 182 3.86 10.41 -5.68
N ASP A 183 5.09 9.95 -5.59
CA ASP A 183 5.44 8.59 -5.18
C ASP A 183 4.96 8.29 -3.75
N VAL A 184 5.28 9.17 -2.80
CA VAL A 184 4.85 9.04 -1.40
C VAL A 184 3.34 9.15 -1.28
N LEU A 185 2.72 10.14 -1.96
CA LEU A 185 1.28 10.33 -1.97
C LEU A 185 0.54 9.12 -2.53
N SER A 186 1.08 8.50 -3.59
CA SER A 186 0.54 7.27 -4.16
C SER A 186 0.53 6.11 -3.16
N ILE A 187 1.59 5.98 -2.34
CA ILE A 187 1.66 4.97 -1.27
C ILE A 187 0.64 5.26 -0.18
N ILE A 188 0.54 6.51 0.27
CA ILE A 188 -0.44 6.93 1.28
C ILE A 188 -1.86 6.57 0.84
N ARG A 189 -2.22 6.89 -0.41
CA ARG A 189 -3.54 6.57 -0.98
C ARG A 189 -3.77 5.08 -1.20
N ALA A 190 -2.73 4.32 -1.60
CA ALA A 190 -2.82 2.88 -1.81
C ALA A 190 -3.08 2.10 -0.51
N HIS A 191 -2.65 2.66 0.62
CA HIS A 191 -2.85 2.07 1.95
C HIS A 191 -3.97 2.75 2.76
N ASP A 192 -4.73 3.67 2.14
CA ASP A 192 -5.82 4.42 2.76
C ASP A 192 -5.41 5.15 4.05
N LEU A 193 -4.14 5.60 4.11
CA LEU A 193 -3.59 6.31 5.25
C LEU A 193 -4.11 7.76 5.29
N HIS A 194 -4.44 8.22 6.48
CA HIS A 194 -4.86 9.59 6.72
C HIS A 194 -3.64 10.52 6.79
N GLU A 195 -3.63 11.60 6.02
CA GLU A 195 -2.57 12.64 6.07
C GLU A 195 -2.77 13.63 7.21
N LYS A 196 -3.96 13.74 7.71
CA LYS A 196 -4.32 14.71 8.73
C LYS A 196 -5.09 14.03 9.84
N PHE A 197 -4.68 14.31 11.06
CA PHE A 197 -5.44 13.90 12.23
C PHE A 197 -6.81 14.59 12.28
N PRO A 198 -7.85 13.91 12.82
CA PRO A 198 -9.14 14.55 13.08
C PRO A 198 -9.00 15.80 13.95
N LEU A 199 -9.79 16.82 13.69
CA LEU A 199 -9.73 18.09 14.43
C LEU A 199 -9.77 17.91 15.94
N GLY A 200 -10.59 16.97 16.42
CA GLY A 200 -10.68 16.70 17.86
C GLY A 200 -9.42 16.10 18.47
N VAL A 201 -8.59 15.42 17.67
CA VAL A 201 -7.28 14.90 18.09
C VAL A 201 -6.27 16.03 18.16
N ILE A 202 -6.27 16.89 17.13
CA ILE A 202 -5.42 18.10 17.10
C ILE A 202 -5.73 19.02 18.30
N GLU A 203 -7.00 19.34 18.53
CA GLU A 203 -7.42 20.13 19.69
C GLU A 203 -7.00 19.54 21.04
N GLU A 204 -6.99 18.21 21.14
CA GLU A 204 -6.56 17.53 22.37
C GLU A 204 -5.05 17.60 22.52
N SER A 205 -4.28 17.38 21.44
CA SER A 205 -2.81 17.48 21.47
C SER A 205 -2.33 18.90 21.81
N GLU A 206 -3.01 19.94 21.31
CA GLU A 206 -2.69 21.35 21.59
C GLU A 206 -2.90 21.74 23.07
N ARG A 207 -3.69 20.99 23.83
CA ARG A 207 -3.89 21.20 25.29
C ARG A 207 -2.82 20.55 26.14
N ILE A 208 -2.02 19.67 25.57
CA ILE A 208 -0.91 19.02 26.27
C ILE A 208 0.17 20.09 26.51
N PRO A 209 0.67 20.23 27.77
CA PRO A 209 1.73 21.18 28.05
C PRO A 209 3.01 20.88 27.27
N ASP A 210 3.66 21.90 26.74
CA ASP A 210 4.95 21.81 26.03
C ASP A 210 6.15 21.56 26.95
N ARG A 211 5.90 21.48 28.28
CA ARG A 211 6.91 21.26 29.33
C ARG A 211 6.32 20.50 30.50
N VAL A 212 7.20 19.84 31.24
CA VAL A 212 6.83 19.14 32.47
C VAL A 212 6.39 20.19 33.51
N THR A 213 5.16 20.03 34.01
CA THR A 213 4.57 20.90 35.05
C THR A 213 4.76 20.32 36.45
N GLU A 214 4.65 21.15 37.48
CA GLU A 214 4.76 20.70 38.86
C GLU A 214 3.78 19.58 39.24
N ASN A 215 2.57 19.60 38.65
CA ASN A 215 1.57 18.55 38.89
C ASN A 215 2.02 17.19 38.34
N MET A 216 2.80 17.17 37.25
CA MET A 216 3.31 15.94 36.62
C MET A 216 4.46 15.34 37.44
N LEU A 217 5.07 16.09 38.36
CA LEU A 217 6.14 15.58 39.23
C LEU A 217 5.60 14.81 40.44
N ALA A 218 4.31 14.96 40.78
CA ALA A 218 3.73 14.34 41.95
C ALA A 218 3.84 12.81 41.91
N GLY A 219 4.43 12.21 42.92
CA GLY A 219 4.63 10.76 43.01
C GLY A 219 5.75 10.17 42.17
N ARG A 220 6.48 11.02 41.39
CA ARG A 220 7.61 10.59 40.57
C ARG A 220 8.92 10.75 41.34
N LYS A 221 9.91 9.90 41.02
CA LYS A 221 11.27 10.03 41.54
C LYS A 221 12.06 10.99 40.65
N ASP A 222 12.73 11.95 41.27
CA ASP A 222 13.59 12.91 40.56
C ASP A 222 14.95 12.26 40.24
N TYR A 223 15.30 12.22 38.97
CA TYR A 223 16.58 11.75 38.45
C TYR A 223 17.37 12.86 37.72
N ARG A 224 16.96 14.12 37.85
CA ARG A 224 17.58 15.24 37.12
C ARG A 224 19.03 15.50 37.49
N ASP A 225 19.47 15.05 38.67
CA ASP A 225 20.86 15.15 39.12
C ASP A 225 21.71 13.91 38.78
N GLU A 226 21.10 12.89 38.17
CA GLU A 226 21.81 11.67 37.73
C GLU A 226 22.40 11.88 36.34
N LEU A 227 23.56 11.26 36.06
CA LEU A 227 24.12 11.24 34.69
C LEU A 227 23.30 10.28 33.84
N ILE A 228 22.47 10.82 32.97
CA ILE A 228 21.63 10.09 32.03
C ILE A 228 22.13 10.39 30.64
N ILE A 229 22.28 9.38 29.79
CA ILE A 229 22.71 9.49 28.41
C ILE A 229 21.71 8.82 27.48
N THR A 230 21.52 9.38 26.29
CA THR A 230 20.84 8.75 25.14
C THR A 230 21.89 8.37 24.09
N ILE A 231 21.61 7.39 23.25
CA ILE A 231 22.53 6.92 22.19
C ILE A 231 21.71 6.85 20.91
N ASP A 232 21.58 7.99 20.25
CA ASP A 232 20.73 8.19 19.07
C ASP A 232 21.56 8.60 17.87
N GLY A 233 20.98 8.56 16.68
CA GLY A 233 21.58 9.12 15.47
C GLY A 233 21.65 10.63 15.50
N ASP A 234 22.56 11.23 14.73
CA ASP A 234 22.81 12.68 14.72
C ASP A 234 21.59 13.51 14.28
N ASP A 235 20.63 12.91 13.59
CA ASP A 235 19.42 13.51 13.06
C ASP A 235 18.15 13.16 13.87
N SER A 236 18.27 12.37 14.94
CA SER A 236 17.17 12.07 15.86
C SER A 236 16.62 13.31 16.51
N ARG A 237 15.27 13.39 16.56
CA ARG A 237 14.54 14.52 17.16
C ARG A 237 13.72 14.13 18.36
N ASP A 238 13.50 12.85 18.55
CA ASP A 238 12.76 12.22 19.64
C ASP A 238 13.67 11.20 20.33
N PHE A 239 13.85 11.37 21.64
CA PHE A 239 14.70 10.54 22.47
C PHE A 239 13.80 9.69 23.35
N ASP A 240 13.48 8.47 22.90
CA ASP A 240 12.52 7.59 23.57
C ASP A 240 13.15 6.84 24.73
N ASP A 241 14.44 6.52 24.66
CA ASP A 241 15.13 5.76 25.67
C ASP A 241 16.44 6.41 26.12
N ALA A 242 16.78 6.14 27.39
CA ALA A 242 18.00 6.63 27.98
C ALA A 242 18.54 5.62 29.00
N VAL A 243 19.81 5.71 29.28
CA VAL A 243 20.46 4.81 30.24
C VAL A 243 21.24 5.58 31.32
N THR A 244 21.25 5.02 32.55
CA THR A 244 22.12 5.43 33.63
C THR A 244 22.97 4.26 34.11
N LEU A 245 24.17 4.53 34.53
CA LEU A 245 25.04 3.54 35.14
C LEU A 245 25.67 4.11 36.40
N SER A 246 25.45 3.44 37.51
CA SER A 246 26.06 3.78 38.82
C SER A 246 26.65 2.56 39.50
N ARG A 247 27.50 2.80 40.53
CA ARG A 247 28.01 1.74 41.39
C ARG A 247 27.28 1.75 42.73
N THR A 248 26.87 0.56 43.18
CA THR A 248 26.33 0.38 44.50
C THR A 248 27.45 0.40 45.57
N LYS A 249 27.08 0.53 46.85
CA LYS A 249 28.03 0.49 47.96
C LYS A 249 28.80 -0.82 48.05
N ASP A 250 28.20 -1.92 47.55
CA ASP A 250 28.79 -3.26 47.50
C ASP A 250 29.68 -3.47 46.25
N GLY A 251 29.92 -2.42 45.48
CA GLY A 251 30.79 -2.44 44.32
C GLY A 251 30.14 -3.01 43.02
N LEU A 252 28.86 -3.38 43.08
CA LEU A 252 28.11 -3.85 41.90
C LEU A 252 27.71 -2.70 41.01
N TYR A 253 27.46 -3.01 39.73
CA TYR A 253 26.89 -2.04 38.79
C TYR A 253 25.36 -2.04 38.88
N ARG A 254 24.80 -0.84 38.87
CA ARG A 254 23.37 -0.61 38.76
C ARG A 254 23.10 0.07 37.43
N LEU A 255 22.43 -0.65 36.53
CA LEU A 255 21.95 -0.12 35.23
C LEU A 255 20.53 0.38 35.44
N GLY A 256 20.26 1.62 35.02
CA GLY A 256 18.92 2.14 34.82
C GLY A 256 18.60 2.21 33.31
N VAL A 257 17.42 1.75 32.95
CA VAL A 257 16.86 1.93 31.59
C VAL A 257 15.61 2.79 31.77
N HIS A 258 15.58 3.90 31.06
CA HIS A 258 14.51 4.91 31.13
C HIS A 258 13.83 4.98 29.80
N ILE A 259 12.50 4.88 29.80
CA ILE A 259 11.66 4.95 28.58
C ILE A 259 10.74 6.15 28.71
N ALA A 260 10.52 6.88 27.62
CA ALA A 260 9.57 7.99 27.58
C ALA A 260 8.18 7.53 28.02
N ASP A 261 7.58 8.25 28.98
CA ASP A 261 6.26 7.93 29.52
C ASP A 261 5.15 8.55 28.67
N VAL A 262 4.93 7.98 27.48
CA VAL A 262 3.91 8.43 26.54
C VAL A 262 2.51 8.39 27.16
N ALA A 263 2.26 7.44 28.08
CA ALA A 263 0.96 7.28 28.73
C ALA A 263 0.57 8.47 29.64
N GLU A 264 1.52 9.27 30.08
CA GLU A 264 1.26 10.53 30.81
C GLU A 264 0.55 11.55 29.91
N TYR A 265 0.86 11.55 28.62
CA TYR A 265 0.31 12.50 27.63
C TYR A 265 -0.88 11.92 26.88
N VAL A 266 -0.89 10.61 26.64
CA VAL A 266 -1.96 9.92 25.92
C VAL A 266 -2.78 9.10 26.89
N GLY A 267 -3.71 9.75 27.58
CA GLY A 267 -4.58 9.10 28.57
C GLY A 267 -5.54 8.12 27.92
N ARG A 268 -5.76 6.97 28.58
CA ARG A 268 -6.64 5.90 28.08
C ARG A 268 -8.06 6.41 27.81
N GLY A 269 -8.61 6.12 26.64
CA GLY A 269 -9.97 6.50 26.20
C GLY A 269 -10.10 7.94 25.68
N THR A 270 -9.02 8.68 25.60
CA THR A 270 -8.95 10.01 24.98
C THR A 270 -9.12 9.92 23.46
N LYS A 271 -9.21 11.05 22.76
CA LYS A 271 -9.28 11.07 21.31
C LYS A 271 -7.96 10.65 20.69
N LEU A 272 -6.82 11.07 21.27
CA LEU A 272 -5.48 10.64 20.87
C LEU A 272 -5.30 9.14 21.01
N ASP A 273 -5.71 8.56 22.16
CA ASP A 273 -5.64 7.11 22.41
C ASP A 273 -6.48 6.32 21.39
N LYS A 274 -7.69 6.77 21.08
CA LYS A 274 -8.55 6.13 20.08
C LYS A 274 -7.99 6.21 18.68
N GLU A 275 -7.39 7.33 18.31
CA GLU A 275 -6.74 7.51 17.01
C GLU A 275 -5.51 6.62 16.86
N ALA A 276 -4.75 6.41 17.95
CA ALA A 276 -3.60 5.52 17.97
C ALA A 276 -3.97 4.03 17.74
N TYR A 277 -5.25 3.65 17.99
CA TYR A 277 -5.78 2.31 17.75
C TYR A 277 -6.51 2.16 16.41
N ALA A 278 -6.78 3.22 15.68
CA ALA A 278 -7.52 3.19 14.41
C ALA A 278 -6.61 2.83 13.24
#